data_1677bc6a868b94eebc9faeef26846d00
#
_entry.id   1677bc6a868b94eebc9faeef26846d00
#
_cell.length_a   1.000
_cell.length_b   1.000
_cell.length_c   1.000
_cell.angle_alpha   90.00
_cell.angle_beta   90.00
_cell.angle_gamma   90.00
#
_symmetry.space_group_name_H-M   'P 1'
#
loop_
_entity.id
_entity.type
_entity.pdbx_description
1 polymer ?
#
loop_
_entity_poly.entity_id
_entity_poly.type
_entity_poly.pdbx_seq_one_letter_code
_entity_poly.pdbx_strand_id
1 'polypeptide(L)'
;VEQMTDLIVNAEELWHNTYIKGRKYSNPMKNSAAGRAFRETAALWNDGEDPDVLDTPVAHYFLSEDSGRFQGTEDIGRGFLKVYVPKFKEYFDNIKTHGYTTRLSTIPVEFIDGVPYLYDGTRRLASIVAIGKQKEITVKKADYTKVSKSCRDRAEKIIQGDSGWLKSEGKRVLYQPVLDAGLDDYSTDTFRKSYRTASDILLDICGNVEKKQVLDVGCAYGYYSREFAKAGAYVTAVEKNEEDFSLCRILIPLYPNMDSSNPQYAYCDIGKYIENTSLSFDVTLMLSVFHHIYAQGEARAWKTLNKIAEKSEYILLTMSSTSPKNIGEQADIPNLILENSVLDKCKDFGPILPFGRWLFRFS
;
A
#
# COMPACT_ATOMS: atom_id res chain seq x y z
N VAL A 1 -17.05 31.03 -0.80
CA VAL A 1 -16.68 30.20 0.37
C VAL A 1 -17.97 29.61 0.89
N GLU A 2 -18.37 28.42 0.42
CA GLU A 2 -19.49 27.69 1.00
C GLU A 2 -19.13 27.40 2.47
N GLN A 3 -19.98 27.87 3.39
CA GLN A 3 -19.88 27.48 4.79
C GLN A 3 -20.05 25.96 4.86
N MET A 4 -19.01 25.27 5.32
CA MET A 4 -19.08 23.84 5.62
C MET A 4 -20.12 23.66 6.74
N THR A 5 -21.34 23.27 6.38
CA THR A 5 -22.39 22.96 7.33
C THR A 5 -22.01 21.68 8.08
N ASP A 6 -21.99 21.76 9.41
CA ASP A 6 -21.90 20.58 10.27
C ASP A 6 -23.15 19.71 10.01
N LEU A 7 -22.95 18.43 9.77
CA LEU A 7 -24.01 17.47 9.48
C LEU A 7 -24.16 16.54 10.68
N ILE A 8 -25.38 16.17 10.98
CA ILE A 8 -25.68 15.23 12.07
C ILE A 8 -26.01 13.89 11.44
N VAL A 9 -25.35 12.84 11.92
CA VAL A 9 -25.56 11.46 11.46
C VAL A 9 -25.68 10.51 12.65
N ASN A 10 -26.38 9.39 12.46
CA ASN A 10 -26.43 8.33 13.45
C ASN A 10 -25.10 7.56 13.44
N ALA A 11 -24.47 7.43 14.62
CA ALA A 11 -23.16 6.82 14.76
C ALA A 11 -23.17 5.31 14.42
N GLU A 12 -24.22 4.58 14.81
CA GLU A 12 -24.39 3.16 14.48
C GLU A 12 -24.61 2.96 12.99
N GLU A 13 -25.41 3.82 12.35
CA GLU A 13 -25.63 3.78 10.91
C GLU A 13 -24.33 4.06 10.16
N LEU A 14 -23.57 5.08 10.56
CA LEU A 14 -22.27 5.37 9.99
C LEU A 14 -21.28 4.22 10.18
N TRP A 15 -21.32 3.52 11.33
CA TRP A 15 -20.51 2.33 11.58
C TRP A 15 -20.91 1.16 10.68
N HIS A 16 -22.17 1.06 10.31
CA HIS A 16 -22.66 0.04 9.39
C HIS A 16 -22.27 0.32 7.94
N ASN A 17 -22.01 1.58 7.59
CA ASN A 17 -21.64 1.98 6.27
C ASN A 17 -20.11 1.97 6.13
N THR A 18 -19.58 1.27 5.16
CA THR A 18 -18.14 1.34 4.83
C THR A 18 -17.94 2.29 3.70
N TYR A 19 -17.00 3.23 3.86
CA TYR A 19 -16.51 3.97 2.72
C TYR A 19 -15.48 3.14 1.96
N ILE A 20 -15.74 2.94 0.68
CA ILE A 20 -14.72 2.51 -0.27
C ILE A 20 -14.98 3.28 -1.58
N LYS A 21 -14.22 4.34 -1.78
CA LYS A 21 -14.32 5.15 -2.99
C LYS A 21 -14.03 4.28 -4.22
N GLY A 22 -15.00 4.19 -5.11
CA GLY A 22 -14.88 3.46 -6.38
C GLY A 22 -15.11 1.95 -6.32
N ARG A 23 -15.53 1.37 -5.17
CA ARG A 23 -15.82 -0.07 -5.08
C ARG A 23 -17.29 -0.43 -5.19
N LYS A 24 -17.55 -1.47 -6.00
CA LYS A 24 -18.83 -2.19 -6.04
C LYS A 24 -19.14 -3.03 -4.79
N TYR A 25 -18.24 -3.12 -3.83
CA TYR A 25 -18.36 -3.99 -2.65
C TYR A 25 -18.07 -3.19 -1.39
N SER A 26 -19.12 -2.66 -0.80
CA SER A 26 -19.09 -2.17 0.57
C SER A 26 -19.20 -3.35 1.53
N ASN A 27 -18.09 -3.76 2.14
CA ASN A 27 -18.19 -4.58 3.34
C ASN A 27 -18.40 -3.61 4.51
N PRO A 28 -19.58 -3.58 5.15
CA PRO A 28 -19.81 -2.68 6.28
C PRO A 28 -18.72 -2.85 7.32
N MET A 29 -18.24 -1.75 7.94
CA MET A 29 -17.25 -1.82 9.03
C MET A 29 -17.65 -2.86 10.09
N LYS A 30 -18.93 -2.94 10.39
CA LYS A 30 -19.54 -3.97 11.23
C LYS A 30 -19.12 -5.40 10.86
N ASN A 31 -18.96 -5.71 9.58
CA ASN A 31 -18.69 -7.07 9.09
C ASN A 31 -17.22 -7.24 8.69
N SER A 32 -16.42 -6.18 8.61
CA SER A 32 -15.00 -6.30 8.34
C SER A 32 -14.23 -6.79 9.56
N ALA A 33 -13.19 -7.60 9.35
CA ALA A 33 -12.32 -8.06 10.45
C ALA A 33 -11.72 -6.87 11.21
N ALA A 34 -11.27 -5.84 10.47
CA ALA A 34 -10.78 -4.60 11.05
C ALA A 34 -11.83 -3.92 11.93
N GLY A 35 -13.04 -3.71 11.41
CA GLY A 35 -14.12 -3.05 12.15
C GLY A 35 -14.48 -3.80 13.43
N ARG A 36 -14.60 -5.12 13.37
CA ARG A 36 -14.83 -5.94 14.57
C ARG A 36 -13.72 -5.75 15.60
N ALA A 37 -12.47 -5.86 15.20
CA ALA A 37 -11.32 -5.71 16.10
C ALA A 37 -11.28 -4.34 16.81
N PHE A 38 -11.57 -3.25 16.10
CA PHE A 38 -11.67 -1.92 16.70
C PHE A 38 -12.82 -1.82 17.70
N ARG A 39 -14.00 -2.35 17.37
CA ARG A 39 -15.17 -2.32 18.22
C ARG A 39 -14.98 -3.16 19.48
N GLU A 40 -14.46 -4.37 19.34
CA GLU A 40 -14.17 -5.29 20.44
C GLU A 40 -13.14 -4.68 21.41
N THR A 41 -12.07 -4.08 20.91
CA THR A 41 -11.08 -3.38 21.75
C THR A 41 -11.74 -2.24 22.55
N ALA A 42 -12.56 -1.44 21.90
CA ALA A 42 -13.27 -0.34 22.57
C ALA A 42 -14.32 -0.85 23.58
N ALA A 43 -14.96 -2.01 23.31
CA ALA A 43 -15.90 -2.64 24.22
C ALA A 43 -15.22 -3.14 25.50
N LEU A 44 -14.06 -3.81 25.39
CA LEU A 44 -13.26 -4.23 26.55
C LEU A 44 -12.96 -3.06 27.49
N TRP A 45 -12.48 -1.93 26.94
CA TRP A 45 -12.26 -0.72 27.74
C TRP A 45 -13.53 -0.12 28.34
N ASN A 46 -14.66 -0.24 27.64
CA ASN A 46 -15.95 0.23 28.16
C ASN A 46 -16.39 -0.61 29.35
N ASP A 47 -16.14 -1.90 29.33
CA ASP A 47 -16.46 -2.86 30.39
C ASP A 47 -15.47 -2.80 31.56
N GLY A 48 -14.43 -1.95 31.45
CA GLY A 48 -13.44 -1.70 32.49
C GLY A 48 -12.22 -2.64 32.41
N GLU A 49 -12.11 -3.43 31.37
CA GLU A 49 -10.91 -4.23 31.11
C GLU A 49 -9.81 -3.33 30.53
N ASP A 50 -8.56 -3.63 30.88
CA ASP A 50 -7.38 -2.92 30.37
C ASP A 50 -6.29 -3.91 29.99
N PRO A 51 -6.48 -4.68 28.90
CA PRO A 51 -5.53 -5.67 28.45
C PRO A 51 -4.22 -5.01 28.02
N ASP A 52 -3.12 -5.77 28.07
CA ASP A 52 -1.86 -5.33 27.51
C ASP A 52 -2.03 -4.96 26.04
N VAL A 53 -1.24 -3.99 25.59
CA VAL A 53 -1.33 -3.41 24.22
C VAL A 53 -1.39 -4.49 23.13
N LEU A 54 -0.57 -5.53 23.26
CA LEU A 54 -0.47 -6.59 22.27
C LEU A 54 -1.55 -7.67 22.38
N ASP A 55 -2.29 -7.68 23.50
CA ASP A 55 -3.40 -8.62 23.75
C ASP A 55 -4.76 -8.04 23.34
N THR A 56 -4.78 -6.81 22.83
CA THR A 56 -6.02 -6.20 22.33
C THR A 56 -6.46 -6.83 21.00
N PRO A 57 -7.78 -6.98 20.75
CA PRO A 57 -8.29 -7.45 19.46
C PRO A 57 -7.75 -6.69 18.26
N VAL A 58 -7.57 -5.37 18.38
CA VAL A 58 -7.00 -4.56 17.30
C VAL A 58 -5.53 -4.88 17.04
N ALA A 59 -4.77 -5.23 18.07
CA ALA A 59 -3.38 -5.66 17.91
C ALA A 59 -3.31 -7.04 17.24
N HIS A 60 -4.12 -7.99 17.70
CA HIS A 60 -4.23 -9.31 17.08
C HIS A 60 -4.61 -9.20 15.59
N TYR A 61 -5.59 -8.36 15.25
CA TYR A 61 -5.95 -8.12 13.86
C TYR A 61 -4.76 -7.60 13.04
N PHE A 62 -4.05 -6.57 13.52
CA PHE A 62 -2.93 -5.99 12.76
C PHE A 62 -1.75 -6.94 12.60
N LEU A 63 -1.54 -7.87 13.51
CA LEU A 63 -0.49 -8.89 13.44
C LEU A 63 -0.94 -10.16 12.70
N SER A 64 -2.23 -10.32 12.41
CA SER A 64 -2.77 -11.47 11.71
C SER A 64 -2.52 -11.40 10.19
N GLU A 65 -2.61 -12.55 9.55
CA GLU A 65 -2.56 -12.69 8.09
C GLU A 65 -3.71 -11.92 7.41
N ASP A 66 -4.89 -11.87 8.04
CA ASP A 66 -6.07 -11.16 7.51
C ASP A 66 -5.84 -9.66 7.28
N SER A 67 -4.96 -9.04 8.08
CA SER A 67 -4.63 -7.63 7.90
C SER A 67 -3.61 -7.40 6.78
N GLY A 68 -2.74 -8.36 6.51
CA GLY A 68 -1.62 -8.28 5.58
C GLY A 68 -0.59 -7.17 5.89
N ARG A 69 -0.82 -6.41 7.00
CA ARG A 69 -0.12 -5.15 7.24
C ARG A 69 1.31 -5.32 7.73
N PHE A 70 1.56 -6.35 8.54
CA PHE A 70 2.86 -6.61 9.16
C PHE A 70 3.34 -8.04 8.93
N GLN A 71 2.81 -8.71 7.92
CA GLN A 71 3.19 -10.06 7.58
C GLN A 71 4.69 -10.14 7.28
N GLY A 72 5.41 -10.97 8.03
CA GLY A 72 6.87 -11.10 7.94
C GLY A 72 7.68 -9.96 8.59
N THR A 73 7.02 -9.02 9.28
CA THR A 73 7.64 -7.90 10.01
C THR A 73 6.98 -7.69 11.38
N GLU A 74 6.73 -8.78 12.10
CA GLU A 74 5.99 -8.76 13.36
C GLU A 74 6.63 -7.84 14.42
N ASP A 75 7.96 -7.78 14.49
CA ASP A 75 8.65 -6.90 15.44
C ASP A 75 8.37 -5.42 15.16
N ILE A 76 8.30 -5.03 13.88
CA ILE A 76 7.92 -3.67 13.47
C ILE A 76 6.46 -3.43 13.79
N GLY A 77 5.60 -4.42 13.52
CA GLY A 77 4.19 -4.39 13.89
C GLY A 77 3.98 -4.18 15.38
N ARG A 78 4.68 -4.93 16.21
CA ARG A 78 4.65 -4.78 17.68
C ARG A 78 5.12 -3.39 18.12
N GLY A 79 6.19 -2.87 17.54
CA GLY A 79 6.66 -1.49 17.79
C GLY A 79 5.62 -0.43 17.43
N PHE A 80 4.99 -0.57 16.25
CA PHE A 80 3.91 0.30 15.82
C PHE A 80 2.72 0.26 16.79
N LEU A 81 2.30 -0.93 17.22
CA LEU A 81 1.13 -1.11 18.09
C LEU A 81 1.33 -0.51 19.47
N LYS A 82 2.55 -0.54 20.02
CA LYS A 82 2.89 0.12 21.30
C LYS A 82 2.65 1.64 21.28
N VAL A 83 2.59 2.25 20.10
CA VAL A 83 2.25 3.68 19.94
C VAL A 83 0.79 3.85 19.51
N TYR A 84 0.30 2.97 18.66
CA TYR A 84 -1.01 3.08 18.03
C TYR A 84 -2.17 2.80 19.00
N VAL A 85 -2.07 1.73 19.79
CA VAL A 85 -3.14 1.31 20.73
C VAL A 85 -3.31 2.31 21.88
N PRO A 86 -2.24 2.80 22.54
CA PRO A 86 -2.39 3.86 23.53
C PRO A 86 -3.06 5.13 23.00
N LYS A 87 -2.73 5.55 21.76
CA LYS A 87 -3.45 6.68 21.12
C LYS A 87 -4.91 6.38 20.86
N PHE A 88 -5.27 5.14 20.58
CA PHE A 88 -6.68 4.75 20.45
C PHE A 88 -7.37 4.82 21.81
N LYS A 89 -6.72 4.34 22.87
CA LYS A 89 -7.24 4.41 24.24
C LYS A 89 -7.44 5.85 24.70
N GLU A 90 -6.51 6.75 24.39
CA GLU A 90 -6.63 8.18 24.67
C GLU A 90 -7.91 8.79 24.04
N TYR A 91 -8.22 8.48 22.79
CA TYR A 91 -9.48 8.87 22.17
C TYR A 91 -10.68 8.28 22.88
N PHE A 92 -10.62 7.00 23.24
CA PHE A 92 -11.69 6.30 23.94
C PHE A 92 -11.96 6.95 25.30
N ASP A 93 -10.94 7.14 26.14
CA ASP A 93 -11.06 7.72 27.48
C ASP A 93 -11.61 9.16 27.43
N ASN A 94 -11.16 9.93 26.46
CA ASN A 94 -11.63 11.29 26.25
C ASN A 94 -13.13 11.30 25.88
N ILE A 95 -13.55 10.46 24.94
CA ILE A 95 -14.95 10.34 24.52
C ILE A 95 -15.82 9.78 25.65
N LYS A 96 -15.32 8.81 26.43
CA LYS A 96 -16.03 8.24 27.58
C LYS A 96 -16.31 9.28 28.66
N THR A 97 -15.35 10.20 28.89
CA THR A 97 -15.40 11.22 29.93
C THR A 97 -16.20 12.44 29.49
N HIS A 98 -15.97 12.95 28.29
CA HIS A 98 -16.47 14.26 27.83
C HIS A 98 -17.52 14.16 26.72
N GLY A 99 -17.79 12.96 26.21
CA GLY A 99 -18.54 12.76 24.98
C GLY A 99 -17.74 13.11 23.73
N TYR A 100 -18.27 12.75 22.57
CA TYR A 100 -17.66 13.17 21.30
C TYR A 100 -18.05 14.62 21.00
N THR A 101 -17.03 15.45 20.87
CA THR A 101 -17.19 16.85 20.46
C THR A 101 -16.30 17.15 19.26
N THR A 102 -16.70 18.12 18.45
CA THR A 102 -15.92 18.58 17.29
C THR A 102 -14.54 19.16 17.65
N ARG A 103 -14.29 19.43 18.94
CA ARG A 103 -12.97 19.87 19.47
C ARG A 103 -11.91 18.78 19.33
N LEU A 104 -12.30 17.49 19.32
CA LEU A 104 -11.38 16.36 19.12
C LEU A 104 -11.02 16.10 17.65
N SER A 105 -11.34 16.97 16.74
CA SER A 105 -11.39 16.82 15.30
C SER A 105 -12.65 16.10 14.80
N THR A 106 -13.27 16.69 13.80
CA THR A 106 -14.51 16.18 13.20
C THR A 106 -14.25 14.90 12.42
N ILE A 107 -15.15 13.93 12.51
CA ILE A 107 -15.12 12.72 11.70
C ILE A 107 -15.52 13.10 10.27
N PRO A 108 -14.62 12.93 9.27
CA PRO A 108 -14.97 13.19 7.88
C PRO A 108 -15.78 12.04 7.30
N VAL A 109 -16.83 12.38 6.57
CA VAL A 109 -17.71 11.45 5.87
C VAL A 109 -17.87 11.82 4.41
N GLU A 110 -18.10 10.83 3.56
CA GLU A 110 -18.55 11.04 2.19
C GLU A 110 -20.02 10.67 2.08
N PHE A 111 -20.79 11.45 1.30
CA PHE A 111 -22.17 11.13 0.99
C PHE A 111 -22.25 10.55 -0.43
N ILE A 112 -22.77 9.33 -0.53
CA ILE A 112 -23.06 8.66 -1.79
C ILE A 112 -24.55 8.38 -1.80
N ASP A 113 -25.27 8.96 -2.76
CA ASP A 113 -26.72 8.86 -2.86
C ASP A 113 -27.46 9.22 -1.56
N GLY A 114 -26.94 10.23 -0.85
CA GLY A 114 -27.51 10.71 0.42
C GLY A 114 -27.13 9.88 1.66
N VAL A 115 -26.41 8.77 1.50
CA VAL A 115 -25.98 7.91 2.59
C VAL A 115 -24.57 8.30 3.06
N PRO A 116 -24.35 8.54 4.37
CA PRO A 116 -23.02 8.88 4.89
C PRO A 116 -22.12 7.64 5.01
N TYR A 117 -20.91 7.76 4.51
CA TYR A 117 -19.87 6.74 4.63
C TYR A 117 -18.65 7.29 5.36
N LEU A 118 -18.10 6.51 6.27
CA LEU A 118 -16.90 6.88 7.02
C LEU A 118 -15.69 7.02 6.08
N TYR A 119 -15.10 8.21 6.05
CA TYR A 119 -13.86 8.47 5.29
C TYR A 119 -12.60 8.26 6.15
N ASP A 120 -12.61 8.80 7.38
CA ASP A 120 -11.56 8.65 8.40
C ASP A 120 -12.17 8.76 9.79
N GLY A 121 -11.42 8.34 10.81
CA GLY A 121 -11.86 8.42 12.20
C GLY A 121 -12.38 7.10 12.77
N THR A 122 -11.97 5.97 12.21
CA THR A 122 -12.37 4.62 12.65
C THR A 122 -12.25 4.45 14.18
N ARG A 123 -11.16 4.89 14.80
CA ARG A 123 -10.94 4.79 16.26
C ARG A 123 -11.97 5.58 17.04
N ARG A 124 -12.26 6.81 16.63
CA ARG A 124 -13.24 7.69 17.27
C ARG A 124 -14.65 7.11 17.15
N LEU A 125 -15.03 6.69 15.94
CA LEU A 125 -16.32 6.10 15.70
C LEU A 125 -16.50 4.77 16.44
N ALA A 126 -15.50 3.92 16.49
CA ALA A 126 -15.52 2.68 17.29
C ALA A 126 -15.72 2.96 18.78
N SER A 127 -15.03 4.00 19.31
CA SER A 127 -15.22 4.44 20.71
C SER A 127 -16.64 4.91 20.96
N ILE A 128 -17.21 5.76 20.10
CA ILE A 128 -18.57 6.28 20.24
C ILE A 128 -19.60 5.16 20.27
N VAL A 129 -19.49 4.23 19.31
CA VAL A 129 -20.41 3.10 19.17
C VAL A 129 -20.29 2.13 20.35
N ALA A 130 -19.06 1.83 20.81
CA ALA A 130 -18.85 0.94 21.96
C ALA A 130 -19.38 1.55 23.28
N ILE A 131 -19.19 2.86 23.48
CA ILE A 131 -19.71 3.57 24.67
C ILE A 131 -21.25 3.67 24.64
N GLY A 132 -21.85 3.80 23.45
CA GLY A 132 -23.30 3.78 23.23
C GLY A 132 -24.10 4.95 23.82
N LYS A 133 -23.43 5.93 24.44
CA LYS A 133 -24.10 7.07 25.08
C LYS A 133 -24.58 8.15 24.11
N GLN A 134 -23.94 8.25 22.94
CA GLN A 134 -24.21 9.28 21.95
C GLN A 134 -24.59 8.64 20.62
N LYS A 135 -25.89 8.74 20.27
CA LYS A 135 -26.40 8.15 19.02
C LYS A 135 -26.18 9.04 17.80
N GLU A 136 -26.31 10.35 18.00
CA GLU A 136 -26.14 11.33 16.94
C GLU A 136 -24.79 12.05 17.11
N ILE A 137 -24.04 12.17 16.04
CA ILE A 137 -22.74 12.81 16.03
C ILE A 137 -22.65 13.85 14.93
N THR A 138 -21.95 14.92 15.22
CA THR A 138 -21.62 15.93 14.22
C THR A 138 -20.45 15.45 13.36
N VAL A 139 -20.67 15.43 12.06
CA VAL A 139 -19.66 15.03 11.06
C VAL A 139 -19.49 16.16 10.04
N LYS A 140 -18.41 16.11 9.30
CA LYS A 140 -18.19 17.01 8.18
C LYS A 140 -18.06 16.21 6.89
N LYS A 141 -18.57 16.78 5.80
CA LYS A 141 -18.27 16.24 4.48
C LYS A 141 -16.75 16.19 4.31
N ALA A 142 -16.24 15.07 3.84
CA ALA A 142 -14.82 14.89 3.60
C ALA A 142 -14.33 16.00 2.65
N ASP A 143 -13.36 16.77 3.13
CA ASP A 143 -12.70 17.78 2.31
C ASP A 143 -11.45 17.13 1.72
N TYR A 144 -11.60 16.58 0.54
CA TYR A 144 -10.52 15.90 -0.17
C TYR A 144 -9.33 16.82 -0.43
N THR A 145 -9.57 18.12 -0.56
CA THR A 145 -8.49 19.08 -0.78
C THR A 145 -7.62 19.23 0.46
N LYS A 146 -8.21 19.21 1.67
CA LYS A 146 -7.44 19.28 2.93
C LYS A 146 -6.72 17.98 3.26
N VAL A 147 -7.39 16.83 3.09
CA VAL A 147 -6.73 15.52 3.28
C VAL A 147 -5.61 15.38 2.27
N SER A 148 -5.87 15.68 1.00
CA SER A 148 -4.86 15.68 -0.06
C SER A 148 -3.72 16.64 0.24
N LYS A 149 -4.00 17.85 0.77
CA LYS A 149 -2.96 18.81 1.15
C LYS A 149 -2.06 18.27 2.25
N SER A 150 -2.62 17.76 3.34
CA SER A 150 -1.82 17.19 4.43
C SER A 150 -1.00 15.97 3.98
N CYS A 151 -1.59 15.10 3.16
CA CYS A 151 -0.85 13.98 2.57
C CYS A 151 0.24 14.45 1.62
N ARG A 152 -0.04 15.48 0.81
CA ARG A 152 0.93 16.10 -0.07
C ARG A 152 2.11 16.69 0.72
N ASP A 153 1.84 17.54 1.72
CA ASP A 153 2.87 18.17 2.55
C ASP A 153 3.78 17.12 3.20
N ARG A 154 3.21 15.98 3.63
CA ARG A 154 3.98 14.84 4.17
C ARG A 154 4.79 14.12 3.10
N ALA A 155 4.20 13.87 1.92
CA ALA A 155 4.90 13.26 0.80
C ALA A 155 6.06 14.15 0.35
N GLU A 156 5.84 15.44 0.19
CA GLU A 156 6.88 16.42 -0.16
C GLU A 156 8.01 16.44 0.86
N LYS A 157 7.72 16.35 2.15
CA LYS A 157 8.74 16.30 3.20
C LYS A 157 9.62 15.03 3.08
N ILE A 158 9.02 13.88 2.80
CA ILE A 158 9.77 12.63 2.56
C ILE A 158 10.59 12.77 1.29
N ILE A 159 9.99 13.23 0.19
CA ILE A 159 10.64 13.42 -1.10
C ILE A 159 11.85 14.35 -0.97
N GLN A 160 11.74 15.44 -0.24
CA GLN A 160 12.85 16.39 -0.03
C GLN A 160 13.98 15.79 0.82
N GLY A 161 13.68 14.87 1.72
CA GLY A 161 14.66 14.13 2.53
C GLY A 161 15.25 12.91 1.84
N ASP A 162 14.65 12.44 0.75
CA ASP A 162 15.04 11.21 0.07
C ASP A 162 16.38 11.36 -0.65
N SER A 163 17.21 10.31 -0.54
CA SER A 163 18.47 10.17 -1.28
C SER A 163 18.30 9.61 -2.70
N GLY A 164 17.11 9.08 -3.03
CA GLY A 164 16.77 8.43 -4.32
C GLY A 164 16.62 9.38 -5.51
N TRP A 165 17.19 10.58 -5.45
CA TRP A 165 17.16 11.53 -6.54
C TRP A 165 18.05 11.14 -7.71
N LEU A 166 17.48 11.16 -8.90
CA LEU A 166 18.22 11.08 -10.13
C LEU A 166 18.42 12.48 -10.73
N LYS A 167 19.45 12.64 -11.53
CA LYS A 167 19.68 13.85 -12.29
C LYS A 167 19.13 13.67 -13.71
N SER A 168 18.08 14.37 -14.05
CA SER A 168 17.47 14.33 -15.38
C SER A 168 17.15 15.76 -15.84
N GLU A 169 17.50 16.09 -17.07
CA GLU A 169 17.28 17.42 -17.67
C GLU A 169 17.79 18.57 -16.78
N GLY A 170 18.90 18.35 -16.06
CA GLY A 170 19.47 19.32 -15.14
C GLY A 170 18.73 19.50 -13.81
N LYS A 171 17.65 18.74 -13.58
CA LYS A 171 16.86 18.76 -12.34
C LYS A 171 17.10 17.49 -11.53
N ARG A 172 16.87 17.59 -10.23
CA ARG A 172 16.73 16.41 -9.36
C ARG A 172 15.32 15.86 -9.54
N VAL A 173 15.20 14.58 -9.85
CA VAL A 173 13.93 13.89 -10.03
C VAL A 173 13.92 12.61 -9.23
N LEU A 174 12.75 12.19 -8.78
CA LEU A 174 12.58 10.91 -8.12
C LEU A 174 12.89 9.75 -9.06
N TYR A 175 13.37 8.64 -8.52
CA TYR A 175 13.65 7.41 -9.25
C TYR A 175 12.41 6.88 -10.00
N GLN A 176 11.24 6.95 -9.38
CA GLN A 176 9.95 6.70 -10.04
C GLN A 176 9.09 7.97 -9.98
N PRO A 177 8.35 8.30 -11.03
CA PRO A 177 7.49 9.47 -11.01
C PRO A 177 6.27 9.23 -10.10
N VAL A 178 5.85 10.30 -9.44
CA VAL A 178 4.59 10.32 -8.70
C VAL A 178 3.58 11.04 -9.57
N LEU A 179 2.97 10.28 -10.48
CA LEU A 179 2.00 10.82 -11.45
C LEU A 179 0.60 10.94 -10.83
N ASP A 180 -0.17 11.92 -11.33
CA ASP A 180 -1.59 12.14 -11.00
C ASP A 180 -1.88 12.46 -9.52
N ALA A 181 -0.84 12.65 -8.69
CA ALA A 181 -0.97 13.04 -7.29
C ALA A 181 -0.71 14.53 -7.06
N GLY A 182 -0.50 15.31 -8.13
CA GLY A 182 -0.15 16.72 -8.07
C GLY A 182 1.24 16.99 -7.52
N LEU A 183 2.15 16.02 -7.64
CA LEU A 183 3.57 16.09 -7.28
C LEU A 183 4.45 16.06 -8.54
N ASP A 184 3.93 16.58 -9.65
CA ASP A 184 4.55 16.52 -10.97
C ASP A 184 5.89 17.27 -11.04
N ASP A 185 6.11 18.26 -10.17
CA ASP A 185 7.35 19.05 -10.11
C ASP A 185 8.59 18.21 -9.78
N TYR A 186 8.39 17.03 -9.17
CA TYR A 186 9.46 16.09 -8.84
C TYR A 186 9.79 15.11 -9.98
N SER A 187 9.29 15.36 -11.19
CA SER A 187 9.57 14.54 -12.37
C SER A 187 9.61 15.40 -13.63
N THR A 188 10.48 15.05 -14.59
CA THR A 188 10.48 15.69 -15.91
C THR A 188 9.44 15.08 -16.84
N ASP A 189 9.04 15.79 -17.90
CA ASP A 189 8.09 15.28 -18.89
C ASP A 189 8.61 14.02 -19.58
N THR A 190 9.88 13.99 -19.95
CA THR A 190 10.54 12.83 -20.55
C THR A 190 10.47 11.63 -19.62
N PHE A 191 10.74 11.85 -18.35
CA PHE A 191 10.75 10.79 -17.34
C PHE A 191 9.34 10.23 -17.12
N ARG A 192 8.33 11.11 -16.96
CA ARG A 192 6.92 10.70 -16.84
C ARG A 192 6.46 9.90 -18.06
N LYS A 193 6.76 10.39 -19.28
CA LYS A 193 6.42 9.69 -20.51
C LYS A 193 7.06 8.30 -20.57
N SER A 194 8.33 8.20 -20.20
CA SER A 194 9.05 6.91 -20.21
C SER A 194 8.41 5.88 -19.28
N TYR A 195 8.01 6.29 -18.08
CA TYR A 195 7.36 5.38 -17.14
C TYR A 195 5.95 4.98 -17.59
N ARG A 196 5.17 5.90 -18.17
CA ARG A 196 3.85 5.57 -18.78
C ARG A 196 4.03 4.56 -19.91
N THR A 197 4.94 4.81 -20.83
CA THR A 197 5.24 3.86 -21.92
C THR A 197 5.64 2.50 -21.37
N ALA A 198 6.46 2.44 -20.30
CA ALA A 198 6.84 1.16 -19.70
C ALA A 198 5.64 0.44 -19.08
N SER A 199 4.74 1.14 -18.37
CA SER A 199 3.55 0.50 -17.80
C SER A 199 2.59 0.01 -18.86
N ASP A 200 2.39 0.77 -19.93
CA ASP A 200 1.55 0.36 -21.07
C ASP A 200 2.08 -0.93 -21.73
N ILE A 201 3.40 -1.00 -21.97
CA ILE A 201 4.04 -2.20 -22.52
C ILE A 201 3.88 -3.39 -21.58
N LEU A 202 4.10 -3.21 -20.27
CA LEU A 202 3.97 -4.29 -19.29
C LEU A 202 2.54 -4.80 -19.21
N LEU A 203 1.56 -3.91 -19.20
CA LEU A 203 0.13 -4.26 -19.20
C LEU A 203 -0.28 -4.96 -20.49
N ASP A 204 0.20 -4.52 -21.65
CA ASP A 204 -0.05 -5.18 -22.94
C ASP A 204 0.49 -6.62 -22.95
N ILE A 205 1.71 -6.83 -22.45
CA ILE A 205 2.33 -8.16 -22.33
C ILE A 205 1.56 -9.07 -21.36
N CYS A 206 1.04 -8.53 -20.27
CA CYS A 206 0.23 -9.28 -19.32
C CYS A 206 -1.18 -9.57 -19.83
N GLY A 207 -1.67 -8.78 -20.78
CA GLY A 207 -3.05 -8.84 -21.26
C GLY A 207 -4.05 -8.40 -20.19
N ASN A 208 -5.20 -9.08 -20.11
CA ASN A 208 -6.19 -8.76 -19.09
C ASN A 208 -5.69 -9.15 -17.69
N VAL A 209 -5.45 -8.13 -16.86
CA VAL A 209 -5.02 -8.30 -15.47
C VAL A 209 -6.15 -8.10 -14.46
N GLU A 210 -7.38 -7.84 -14.90
CA GLU A 210 -8.52 -7.66 -13.99
C GLU A 210 -8.68 -8.88 -13.08
N LYS A 211 -8.70 -8.65 -11.76
CA LYS A 211 -8.79 -9.66 -10.69
C LYS A 211 -7.58 -10.62 -10.58
N LYS A 212 -6.54 -10.44 -11.37
CA LYS A 212 -5.32 -11.23 -11.23
C LYS A 212 -4.53 -10.81 -9.98
N GLN A 213 -3.89 -11.78 -9.35
CA GLN A 213 -2.96 -11.54 -8.24
C GLN A 213 -1.59 -11.14 -8.81
N VAL A 214 -1.12 -9.96 -8.46
CA VAL A 214 0.16 -9.43 -8.95
C VAL A 214 1.07 -9.16 -7.76
N LEU A 215 2.30 -9.69 -7.82
CA LEU A 215 3.37 -9.37 -6.87
C LEU A 215 4.33 -8.35 -7.50
N ASP A 216 4.54 -7.22 -6.84
CA ASP A 216 5.53 -6.22 -7.24
C ASP A 216 6.70 -6.24 -6.24
N VAL A 217 7.84 -6.77 -6.68
CA VAL A 217 9.03 -7.00 -5.86
C VAL A 217 9.95 -5.79 -5.89
N GLY A 218 10.20 -5.18 -4.72
CA GLY A 218 10.99 -3.96 -4.62
C GLY A 218 10.29 -2.81 -5.33
N CYS A 219 9.06 -2.53 -4.92
CA CYS A 219 8.17 -1.61 -5.64
C CYS A 219 8.63 -0.14 -5.60
N ALA A 220 9.65 0.22 -4.81
CA ALA A 220 10.11 1.58 -4.57
C ALA A 220 8.93 2.51 -4.20
N TYR A 221 8.65 3.55 -4.99
CA TYR A 221 7.51 4.45 -4.72
C TYR A 221 6.16 3.89 -5.21
N GLY A 222 6.11 2.62 -5.65
CA GLY A 222 4.90 1.91 -6.03
C GLY A 222 4.25 2.38 -7.33
N TYR A 223 5.01 2.90 -8.26
CA TYR A 223 4.47 3.37 -9.54
C TYR A 223 3.75 2.24 -10.29
N TYR A 224 4.45 1.14 -10.57
CA TYR A 224 3.86 0.02 -11.30
C TYR A 224 2.77 -0.68 -10.49
N SER A 225 2.94 -0.79 -9.19
CA SER A 225 1.88 -1.31 -8.30
C SER A 225 0.55 -0.57 -8.50
N ARG A 226 0.61 0.77 -8.58
CA ARG A 226 -0.60 1.59 -8.80
C ARG A 226 -1.16 1.45 -10.20
N GLU A 227 -0.33 1.37 -11.23
CA GLU A 227 -0.80 1.21 -12.62
C GLU A 227 -1.50 -0.14 -12.82
N PHE A 228 -0.95 -1.23 -12.26
CA PHE A 228 -1.61 -2.54 -12.27
C PHE A 228 -2.90 -2.56 -11.45
N ALA A 229 -2.92 -1.91 -10.29
CA ALA A 229 -4.15 -1.78 -9.50
C ALA A 229 -5.24 -0.98 -10.22
N LYS A 230 -4.88 0.10 -10.94
CA LYS A 230 -5.81 0.85 -11.81
C LYS A 230 -6.38 -0.01 -12.94
N ALA A 231 -5.59 -0.95 -13.46
CA ALA A 231 -6.03 -1.92 -14.46
C ALA A 231 -6.89 -3.07 -13.89
N GLY A 232 -7.20 -3.04 -12.59
CA GLY A 232 -8.10 -3.99 -11.93
C GLY A 232 -7.42 -5.19 -11.29
N ALA A 233 -6.09 -5.25 -11.26
CA ALA A 233 -5.35 -6.32 -10.57
C ALA A 233 -5.41 -6.16 -9.04
N TYR A 234 -5.33 -7.27 -8.32
CA TYR A 234 -5.05 -7.29 -6.88
C TYR A 234 -3.52 -7.31 -6.70
N VAL A 235 -2.97 -6.19 -6.24
CA VAL A 235 -1.51 -6.02 -6.19
C VAL A 235 -1.00 -6.13 -4.77
N THR A 236 -0.04 -7.01 -4.56
CA THR A 236 0.81 -7.04 -3.38
C THR A 236 2.17 -6.46 -3.74
N ALA A 237 2.56 -5.39 -3.07
CA ALA A 237 3.78 -4.67 -3.33
C ALA A 237 4.71 -4.76 -2.12
N VAL A 238 5.91 -5.30 -2.31
CA VAL A 238 6.88 -5.53 -1.24
C VAL A 238 8.05 -4.56 -1.37
N GLU A 239 8.31 -3.79 -0.32
CA GLU A 239 9.42 -2.85 -0.26
C GLU A 239 10.12 -2.94 1.11
N LYS A 240 11.45 -3.00 1.10
CA LYS A 240 12.28 -3.08 2.32
C LYS A 240 12.85 -1.73 2.77
N ASN A 241 12.84 -0.73 1.89
CA ASN A 241 13.24 0.62 2.24
C ASN A 241 12.10 1.32 2.96
N GLU A 242 12.35 1.82 4.17
CA GLU A 242 11.32 2.43 5.02
C GLU A 242 10.77 3.73 4.43
N GLU A 243 11.63 4.54 3.82
CA GLU A 243 11.23 5.83 3.23
C GLU A 243 10.34 5.60 2.00
N ASP A 244 10.75 4.71 1.10
CA ASP A 244 10.00 4.34 -0.10
C ASP A 244 8.64 3.74 0.26
N PHE A 245 8.62 2.79 1.20
CA PHE A 245 7.39 2.20 1.71
C PHE A 245 6.46 3.26 2.36
N SER A 246 7.02 4.16 3.16
CA SER A 246 6.25 5.24 3.78
C SER A 246 5.64 6.16 2.74
N LEU A 247 6.40 6.48 1.68
CA LEU A 247 5.90 7.28 0.56
C LEU A 247 4.76 6.56 -0.17
N CYS A 248 4.91 5.26 -0.49
CA CYS A 248 3.83 4.47 -1.09
C CYS A 248 2.51 4.62 -0.34
N ARG A 249 2.54 4.48 0.98
CA ARG A 249 1.35 4.56 1.82
C ARG A 249 0.74 5.96 1.90
N ILE A 250 1.59 6.99 1.93
CA ILE A 250 1.13 8.38 1.96
C ILE A 250 0.49 8.78 0.62
N LEU A 251 0.96 8.21 -0.47
CA LEU A 251 0.44 8.50 -1.81
C LEU A 251 -0.96 7.94 -2.06
N ILE A 252 -1.35 6.83 -1.43
CA ILE A 252 -2.67 6.19 -1.68
C ILE A 252 -3.83 7.20 -1.65
N PRO A 253 -4.00 8.05 -0.62
CA PRO A 253 -5.10 9.01 -0.56
C PRO A 253 -5.04 10.11 -1.62
N LEU A 254 -3.90 10.29 -2.28
CA LEU A 254 -3.73 11.30 -3.33
C LEU A 254 -4.22 10.81 -4.70
N TYR A 255 -4.53 9.52 -4.83
CA TYR A 255 -5.09 8.93 -6.06
C TYR A 255 -6.60 8.74 -5.91
N PRO A 256 -7.42 9.64 -6.47
CA PRO A 256 -8.85 9.69 -6.17
C PRO A 256 -9.66 8.47 -6.65
N ASN A 257 -9.13 7.69 -7.56
CA ASN A 257 -9.82 6.53 -8.14
C ASN A 257 -9.20 5.19 -7.70
N MET A 258 -8.27 5.23 -6.74
CA MET A 258 -7.67 4.02 -6.21
C MET A 258 -8.38 3.56 -4.95
N ASP A 259 -8.55 2.26 -4.87
CA ASP A 259 -8.95 1.58 -3.67
C ASP A 259 -7.86 1.69 -2.60
N SER A 260 -8.22 2.17 -1.41
CA SER A 260 -7.28 2.35 -0.31
C SER A 260 -6.66 1.04 0.22
N SER A 261 -7.19 -0.11 -0.19
CA SER A 261 -6.66 -1.43 0.16
C SER A 261 -5.92 -2.10 -1.01
N ASN A 262 -5.80 -1.43 -2.17
CA ASN A 262 -5.11 -1.95 -3.33
C ASN A 262 -4.35 -0.80 -4.04
N PRO A 263 -3.02 -0.86 -4.16
CA PRO A 263 -2.13 -1.97 -3.78
C PRO A 263 -2.00 -2.19 -2.25
N GLN A 264 -1.80 -3.44 -1.87
CA GLN A 264 -1.37 -3.78 -0.51
C GLN A 264 0.14 -3.65 -0.43
N TYR A 265 0.62 -2.73 0.40
CA TYR A 265 2.06 -2.52 0.59
C TYR A 265 2.56 -3.25 1.83
N ALA A 266 3.57 -4.11 1.64
CA ALA A 266 4.25 -4.82 2.71
C ALA A 266 5.66 -4.25 2.93
N TYR A 267 5.95 -3.79 4.16
CA TYR A 267 7.31 -3.42 4.57
C TYR A 267 8.06 -4.67 4.98
N CYS A 268 8.79 -5.26 4.04
CA CYS A 268 9.46 -6.53 4.27
C CYS A 268 10.60 -6.76 3.28
N ASP A 269 11.55 -7.58 3.69
CA ASP A 269 12.48 -8.21 2.74
C ASP A 269 11.73 -9.28 1.95
N ILE A 270 11.91 -9.28 0.62
CA ILE A 270 11.17 -10.19 -0.27
C ILE A 270 11.43 -11.67 0.04
N GLY A 271 12.65 -12.05 0.43
CA GLY A 271 12.95 -13.43 0.78
C GLY A 271 12.12 -13.89 1.99
N LYS A 272 11.99 -13.03 3.00
CA LYS A 272 11.14 -13.30 4.16
C LYS A 272 9.65 -13.30 3.79
N TYR A 273 9.23 -12.34 2.95
CA TYR A 273 7.83 -12.26 2.52
C TYR A 273 7.40 -13.53 1.79
N ILE A 274 8.18 -13.97 0.78
CA ILE A 274 7.79 -15.10 -0.07
C ILE A 274 7.84 -16.44 0.67
N GLU A 275 8.69 -16.57 1.70
CA GLU A 275 8.73 -17.75 2.56
C GLU A 275 7.47 -17.90 3.44
N ASN A 276 6.85 -16.78 3.83
CA ASN A 276 5.75 -16.77 4.81
C ASN A 276 4.37 -16.52 4.20
N THR A 277 4.27 -16.05 2.95
CA THR A 277 2.97 -15.82 2.32
C THR A 277 2.34 -17.12 1.85
N SER A 278 1.03 -17.26 2.04
CA SER A 278 0.22 -18.32 1.44
C SER A 278 -0.32 -17.96 0.04
N LEU A 279 -0.12 -16.72 -0.41
CA LEU A 279 -0.61 -16.25 -1.70
C LEU A 279 0.16 -16.89 -2.85
N SER A 280 -0.56 -17.14 -3.95
CA SER A 280 0.00 -17.41 -5.26
C SER A 280 -0.32 -16.24 -6.19
N PHE A 281 0.53 -16.01 -7.18
CA PHE A 281 0.46 -14.85 -8.06
C PHE A 281 0.34 -15.29 -9.52
N ASP A 282 -0.56 -14.63 -10.26
CA ASP A 282 -0.63 -14.80 -11.71
C ASP A 282 0.59 -14.14 -12.39
N VAL A 283 1.05 -13.02 -11.84
CA VAL A 283 2.18 -12.26 -12.38
C VAL A 283 3.08 -11.78 -11.25
N THR A 284 4.38 -11.96 -11.39
CA THR A 284 5.37 -11.29 -10.54
C THR A 284 6.19 -10.29 -11.35
N LEU A 285 6.25 -9.07 -10.87
CA LEU A 285 7.09 -8.00 -11.41
C LEU A 285 8.40 -7.95 -10.63
N MET A 286 9.53 -8.18 -11.30
CA MET A 286 10.89 -8.03 -10.77
C MET A 286 11.64 -6.98 -11.58
N LEU A 287 11.18 -5.73 -11.47
CA LEU A 287 11.63 -4.65 -12.35
C LEU A 287 12.87 -3.95 -11.77
N SER A 288 14.05 -4.29 -12.30
CA SER A 288 15.35 -3.75 -11.89
C SER A 288 15.67 -3.97 -10.40
N VAL A 289 15.28 -5.12 -9.85
CA VAL A 289 15.50 -5.45 -8.45
C VAL A 289 16.37 -6.70 -8.23
N PHE A 290 16.36 -7.67 -9.14
CA PHE A 290 17.05 -8.95 -8.94
C PHE A 290 18.55 -8.77 -8.64
N HIS A 291 19.22 -7.87 -9.34
CA HIS A 291 20.64 -7.58 -9.10
C HIS A 291 20.93 -7.05 -7.68
N HIS A 292 19.97 -6.38 -7.04
CA HIS A 292 20.09 -5.95 -5.64
C HIS A 292 19.96 -7.13 -4.67
N ILE A 293 19.14 -8.12 -5.01
CA ILE A 293 19.01 -9.36 -4.23
C ILE A 293 20.28 -10.17 -4.40
N TYR A 294 20.77 -10.30 -5.62
CA TYR A 294 22.00 -11.03 -5.97
C TYR A 294 23.24 -10.45 -5.27
N ALA A 295 23.34 -9.12 -5.21
CA ALA A 295 24.44 -8.43 -4.51
C ALA A 295 24.47 -8.68 -2.99
N GLN A 296 23.40 -9.18 -2.40
CA GLN A 296 23.34 -9.55 -0.97
C GLN A 296 23.78 -11.01 -0.71
N GLY A 297 24.01 -11.77 -1.78
CA GLY A 297 24.48 -13.15 -1.75
C GLY A 297 23.79 -14.01 -2.81
N GLU A 298 24.60 -14.64 -3.62
CA GLU A 298 24.15 -15.41 -4.78
C GLU A 298 23.19 -16.56 -4.37
N ALA A 299 23.60 -17.41 -3.44
CA ALA A 299 22.78 -18.52 -2.98
C ALA A 299 21.41 -18.07 -2.44
N ARG A 300 21.38 -16.92 -1.76
CA ARG A 300 20.16 -16.31 -1.29
C ARG A 300 19.28 -15.82 -2.44
N ALA A 301 19.88 -15.23 -3.45
CA ALA A 301 19.15 -14.72 -4.61
C ALA A 301 18.46 -15.84 -5.36
N TRP A 302 19.17 -16.95 -5.62
CA TRP A 302 18.59 -18.12 -6.26
C TRP A 302 17.50 -18.77 -5.42
N LYS A 303 17.72 -18.92 -4.11
CA LYS A 303 16.68 -19.41 -3.20
C LYS A 303 15.42 -18.54 -3.26
N THR A 304 15.58 -17.20 -3.23
CA THR A 304 14.46 -16.26 -3.27
C THR A 304 13.74 -16.32 -4.61
N LEU A 305 14.48 -16.35 -5.73
CA LEU A 305 13.89 -16.45 -7.07
C LEU A 305 13.09 -17.75 -7.23
N ASN A 306 13.64 -18.88 -6.78
CA ASN A 306 12.95 -20.17 -6.85
C ASN A 306 11.64 -20.17 -6.04
N LYS A 307 11.65 -19.58 -4.84
CA LYS A 307 10.43 -19.43 -4.03
C LYS A 307 9.39 -18.52 -4.67
N ILE A 308 9.82 -17.47 -5.37
CA ILE A 308 8.92 -16.62 -6.17
C ILE A 308 8.35 -17.42 -7.35
N ALA A 309 9.20 -18.17 -8.05
CA ALA A 309 8.79 -18.98 -9.20
C ALA A 309 7.78 -20.06 -8.81
N GLU A 310 7.98 -20.76 -7.67
CA GLU A 310 7.04 -21.75 -7.14
C GLU A 310 5.63 -21.17 -6.87
N LYS A 311 5.53 -19.86 -6.66
CA LYS A 311 4.28 -19.16 -6.32
C LYS A 311 3.73 -18.28 -7.44
N SER A 312 4.40 -18.20 -8.59
CA SER A 312 4.04 -17.34 -9.70
C SER A 312 3.76 -18.14 -10.96
N GLU A 313 2.72 -17.79 -11.70
CA GLU A 313 2.49 -18.35 -13.04
C GLU A 313 3.61 -17.94 -13.99
N TYR A 314 4.02 -16.66 -13.92
CA TYR A 314 5.20 -16.16 -14.61
C TYR A 314 5.79 -14.91 -13.95
N ILE A 315 7.05 -14.65 -14.27
CA ILE A 315 7.81 -13.50 -13.77
C ILE A 315 8.18 -12.60 -14.94
N LEU A 316 7.86 -11.31 -14.84
CA LEU A 316 8.41 -10.26 -15.70
C LEU A 316 9.65 -9.67 -15.02
N LEU A 317 10.79 -9.87 -15.64
CA LEU A 317 12.07 -9.45 -15.09
C LEU A 317 12.72 -8.42 -16.02
N THR A 318 13.21 -7.34 -15.42
CA THR A 318 14.09 -6.40 -16.09
C THR A 318 15.39 -6.24 -15.35
N MET A 319 16.45 -5.95 -16.12
CA MET A 319 17.75 -5.58 -15.58
C MET A 319 18.14 -4.19 -16.06
N SER A 320 18.86 -3.45 -15.25
CA SER A 320 19.43 -2.18 -15.68
C SER A 320 20.58 -2.41 -16.65
N SER A 321 20.67 -1.61 -17.73
CA SER A 321 21.82 -1.64 -18.67
C SER A 321 23.14 -1.31 -17.99
N THR A 322 23.08 -0.62 -16.86
CA THR A 322 24.23 -0.29 -16.01
C THR A 322 24.32 -1.21 -14.80
N SER A 323 23.68 -2.38 -14.86
CA SER A 323 23.59 -3.28 -13.72
C SER A 323 24.96 -3.52 -13.10
N PRO A 324 25.10 -3.26 -11.83
CA PRO A 324 26.39 -3.40 -11.21
C PRO A 324 26.75 -4.87 -11.08
N LYS A 325 27.98 -5.15 -11.52
CA LYS A 325 28.81 -6.00 -10.72
C LYS A 325 28.31 -7.44 -10.59
N ASN A 326 28.74 -8.25 -11.49
CA ASN A 326 28.83 -9.70 -11.38
C ASN A 326 27.66 -10.58 -11.83
N ILE A 327 26.62 -10.04 -12.48
CA ILE A 327 25.55 -10.88 -13.04
C ILE A 327 25.76 -11.21 -14.53
N GLY A 328 26.76 -10.62 -15.17
CA GLY A 328 27.02 -10.80 -16.60
C GLY A 328 26.37 -9.72 -17.50
N GLU A 329 26.51 -9.84 -18.80
CA GLU A 329 25.88 -8.97 -19.77
C GLU A 329 24.36 -9.27 -19.85
N GLN A 330 23.56 -8.29 -20.28
CA GLN A 330 22.10 -8.48 -20.34
C GLN A 330 21.67 -9.65 -21.24
N ALA A 331 22.40 -9.91 -22.30
CA ALA A 331 22.14 -11.03 -23.20
C ALA A 331 22.30 -12.40 -22.54
N ASP A 332 23.09 -12.49 -21.46
CA ASP A 332 23.36 -13.74 -20.75
C ASP A 332 22.36 -14.02 -19.63
N ILE A 333 21.58 -13.02 -19.23
CA ILE A 333 20.62 -13.14 -18.13
C ILE A 333 19.63 -14.29 -18.31
N PRO A 334 19.02 -14.52 -19.49
CA PRO A 334 18.13 -15.66 -19.67
C PRO A 334 18.79 -17.00 -19.33
N ASN A 335 19.96 -17.25 -19.85
CA ASN A 335 20.70 -18.50 -19.61
C ASN A 335 21.04 -18.63 -18.12
N LEU A 336 21.59 -17.59 -17.53
CA LEU A 336 21.95 -17.59 -16.12
C LEU A 336 20.76 -17.93 -15.21
N ILE A 337 19.58 -17.37 -15.50
CA ILE A 337 18.37 -17.65 -14.71
C ILE A 337 17.89 -19.08 -14.94
N LEU A 338 17.82 -19.56 -16.17
CA LEU A 338 17.37 -20.90 -16.49
C LEU A 338 18.30 -21.98 -15.92
N GLU A 339 19.61 -21.72 -15.87
CA GLU A 339 20.60 -22.67 -15.33
C GLU A 339 20.58 -22.77 -13.80
N ASN A 340 20.14 -21.70 -13.11
CA ASN A 340 20.25 -21.60 -11.65
C ASN A 340 18.91 -21.52 -10.93
N SER A 341 17.79 -21.65 -11.63
CA SER A 341 16.44 -21.61 -11.04
C SER A 341 15.58 -22.78 -11.50
N VAL A 342 14.38 -22.86 -10.92
CA VAL A 342 13.35 -23.84 -11.32
C VAL A 342 12.57 -23.43 -12.57
N LEU A 343 12.84 -22.25 -13.11
CA LEU A 343 12.21 -21.73 -14.32
C LEU A 343 12.79 -22.44 -15.54
N ASP A 344 11.95 -22.86 -16.48
CA ASP A 344 12.35 -23.68 -17.63
C ASP A 344 12.13 -22.99 -18.99
N LYS A 345 11.44 -21.85 -18.99
CA LYS A 345 11.13 -21.09 -20.22
C LYS A 345 11.46 -19.63 -20.05
N CYS A 346 12.01 -19.05 -21.09
CA CYS A 346 12.23 -17.63 -21.21
C CYS A 346 11.71 -17.11 -22.54
N LYS A 347 10.92 -16.04 -22.50
CA LYS A 347 10.61 -15.22 -23.66
C LYS A 347 11.36 -13.91 -23.53
N ASP A 348 12.29 -13.66 -24.43
CA ASP A 348 13.02 -12.41 -24.55
C ASP A 348 12.22 -11.42 -25.42
N PHE A 349 11.92 -10.26 -24.87
CA PHE A 349 11.26 -9.16 -25.58
C PHE A 349 12.29 -8.11 -26.08
N GLY A 350 13.56 -8.25 -25.71
CA GLY A 350 14.59 -7.28 -26.04
C GLY A 350 14.53 -5.98 -25.25
N PRO A 351 15.23 -4.94 -25.69
CA PRO A 351 15.31 -3.65 -25.01
C PRO A 351 14.10 -2.75 -25.32
N ILE A 352 12.88 -3.25 -25.09
CA ILE A 352 11.64 -2.55 -25.43
C ILE A 352 11.22 -1.53 -24.39
N LEU A 353 11.78 -1.61 -23.18
CA LEU A 353 11.44 -0.65 -22.12
C LEU A 353 12.31 0.61 -22.22
N PRO A 354 11.78 1.75 -21.76
CA PRO A 354 12.54 3.00 -21.67
C PRO A 354 13.89 2.81 -20.94
N PHE A 355 14.86 3.66 -21.29
CA PHE A 355 16.24 3.60 -20.79
C PHE A 355 17.02 2.33 -21.23
N GLY A 356 16.61 1.70 -22.36
CA GLY A 356 17.29 0.53 -22.92
C GLY A 356 17.24 -0.70 -22.02
N ARG A 357 16.22 -0.81 -21.17
CA ARG A 357 16.03 -1.96 -20.30
C ARG A 357 15.45 -3.12 -21.07
N TRP A 358 16.11 -4.26 -20.97
CA TRP A 358 15.63 -5.52 -21.52
C TRP A 358 14.54 -6.08 -20.62
N LEU A 359 13.55 -6.68 -21.26
CA LEU A 359 12.44 -7.34 -20.58
C LEU A 359 12.42 -8.82 -20.94
N PHE A 360 12.32 -9.64 -19.92
CA PHE A 360 12.20 -11.09 -20.02
C PHE A 360 10.93 -11.56 -19.29
N ARG A 361 10.28 -12.57 -19.85
CA ARG A 361 9.22 -13.31 -19.17
C ARG A 361 9.70 -14.74 -18.95
N PHE A 362 9.76 -15.14 -17.69
CA PHE A 362 10.10 -16.49 -17.27
C PHE A 362 8.86 -17.23 -16.75
N SER A 363 8.76 -18.54 -17.01
CA SER A 363 7.73 -19.42 -16.50
C SER A 363 8.30 -20.81 -16.23
#